data_816230bfbd1945f329d6e71e01eefcc9
#
_entry.id   816230bfbd1945f329d6e71e01eefcc9
#
_cell.length_a   1.000
_cell.length_b   1.000
_cell.length_c   1.000
_cell.angle_alpha   90.00
_cell.angle_beta   90.00
_cell.angle_gamma   90.00
#
_symmetry.space_group_name_H-M   'P 1'
#
loop_
_entity.id
_entity.type
_entity.pdbx_description
1 polymer ?
#
loop_
_entity_poly.entity_id
_entity_poly.type
_entity_poly.pdbx_seq_one_letter_code
_entity_poly.pdbx_strand_id
1 'polypeptide(L)'
;MKRSLITAALVVAAGAAFAQVKLTEKTHGLLPNYPNPMILTSAANPGPAGDAVVWDFSALPQIAPFRGDVLEPSSANPPAAIQNANSCLVEGDLESFLKTSSTELLVLGLRTGGYHQVYNTPAVKMRYPFAYGDRFAGRAEGTEYYQGGYQTPVAVEYSVEADAQGTLMLPGTTLRALRVVTKQQRFYGANAQQPAYTVLTYRWYVASHRYPVLSLIYELKSDGSLTMLKGAYNPVVELPTKDKQAQQELANGKLSSLNAYPNPIGEQLMVTYSLQARSNVTIALYDLRGGLVLSLLQGVQEAGDYQKSFSTEVSNLPTGQYILRVEASGNTLAQGLVKAQ
;
A
#
# COMPACT_ATOMS: atom_id res chain seq x y z
N MET A 1 -55.69 -25.80 28.08
CA MET A 1 -54.41 -25.05 28.29
C MET A 1 -53.39 -25.54 27.24
N LYS A 2 -53.20 -24.74 26.17
CA LYS A 2 -52.21 -25.04 25.12
C LYS A 2 -50.92 -24.26 25.45
N ARG A 3 -49.83 -24.96 25.73
CA ARG A 3 -48.50 -24.35 25.92
C ARG A 3 -47.84 -24.20 24.55
N SER A 4 -47.66 -22.97 24.10
CA SER A 4 -46.84 -22.65 22.94
C SER A 4 -45.38 -22.68 23.32
N LEU A 5 -44.59 -23.54 22.72
CA LEU A 5 -43.11 -23.53 22.77
C LEU A 5 -42.62 -22.50 21.75
N ILE A 6 -42.02 -21.45 22.25
CA ILE A 6 -41.27 -20.48 21.43
C ILE A 6 -39.86 -21.04 21.24
N THR A 7 -39.55 -21.53 20.04
CA THR A 7 -38.19 -21.93 19.66
C THR A 7 -37.44 -20.68 19.26
N ALA A 8 -36.52 -20.23 20.10
CA ALA A 8 -35.57 -19.16 19.75
C ALA A 8 -34.53 -19.72 18.80
N ALA A 9 -34.56 -19.29 17.54
CA ALA A 9 -33.52 -19.59 16.57
C ALA A 9 -32.29 -18.73 16.89
N LEU A 10 -31.22 -19.35 17.39
CA LEU A 10 -29.91 -18.72 17.56
C LEU A 10 -29.30 -18.56 16.18
N VAL A 11 -29.34 -17.33 15.62
CA VAL A 11 -28.60 -16.98 14.41
C VAL A 11 -27.13 -16.83 14.80
N VAL A 12 -26.36 -17.88 14.63
CA VAL A 12 -24.91 -17.82 14.68
C VAL A 12 -24.46 -17.11 13.40
N ALA A 13 -24.18 -15.82 13.48
CA ALA A 13 -23.47 -15.10 12.45
C ALA A 13 -22.06 -15.69 12.37
N ALA A 14 -21.82 -16.55 11.38
CA ALA A 14 -20.49 -17.00 11.01
C ALA A 14 -19.74 -15.76 10.45
N GLY A 15 -19.10 -14.99 11.32
CA GLY A 15 -18.16 -13.97 10.93
C GLY A 15 -17.05 -14.68 10.16
N ALA A 16 -16.86 -14.35 8.88
CA ALA A 16 -15.71 -14.79 8.13
C ALA A 16 -14.47 -14.35 8.91
N ALA A 17 -13.74 -15.30 9.49
CA ALA A 17 -12.48 -15.06 10.17
C ALA A 17 -11.45 -14.66 9.10
N PHE A 18 -11.39 -13.37 8.79
CA PHE A 18 -10.35 -12.83 7.94
C PHE A 18 -9.01 -12.97 8.68
N ALA A 19 -8.01 -13.51 8.01
CA ALA A 19 -6.68 -13.64 8.58
C ALA A 19 -6.18 -12.30 9.11
N GLN A 20 -5.78 -12.27 10.36
CA GLN A 20 -5.23 -11.09 11.02
C GLN A 20 -3.93 -10.68 10.33
N VAL A 21 -3.75 -9.39 10.05
CA VAL A 21 -2.47 -8.87 9.55
C VAL A 21 -1.44 -8.98 10.67
N LYS A 22 -0.38 -9.74 10.42
CA LYS A 22 0.74 -9.96 11.34
C LYS A 22 2.04 -9.55 10.65
N LEU A 23 2.73 -8.61 11.25
CA LEU A 23 4.02 -8.15 10.74
C LEU A 23 5.11 -9.13 11.18
N THR A 24 5.86 -9.65 10.23
CA THR A 24 7.04 -10.48 10.48
C THR A 24 8.24 -9.87 9.76
N GLU A 25 9.45 -10.18 10.20
CA GLU A 25 10.65 -9.72 9.51
C GLU A 25 10.64 -10.16 8.03
N LYS A 26 10.26 -11.40 7.76
CA LYS A 26 10.21 -11.95 6.39
C LYS A 26 9.28 -11.18 5.46
N THR A 27 8.14 -10.72 5.96
CA THR A 27 7.11 -10.05 5.17
C THR A 27 7.20 -8.54 5.22
N HIS A 28 7.68 -7.95 6.33
CA HIS A 28 7.65 -6.51 6.59
C HIS A 28 9.00 -5.92 7.03
N GLY A 29 10.06 -6.74 7.12
CA GLY A 29 11.42 -6.25 7.33
C GLY A 29 11.88 -5.40 6.15
N LEU A 30 12.75 -4.42 6.42
CA LEU A 30 13.27 -3.58 5.35
C LEU A 30 14.12 -4.39 4.37
N LEU A 31 13.88 -4.18 3.10
CA LEU A 31 14.60 -4.83 2.01
C LEU A 31 15.07 -3.76 1.02
N PRO A 32 16.39 -3.54 0.88
CA PRO A 32 16.92 -2.57 -0.07
C PRO A 32 16.43 -2.82 -1.50
N ASN A 33 16.18 -1.72 -2.21
CA ASN A 33 15.73 -1.71 -3.60
C ASN A 33 14.36 -2.35 -3.85
N TYR A 34 13.57 -2.62 -2.79
CA TYR A 34 12.18 -3.05 -2.96
C TYR A 34 11.31 -1.85 -3.32
N PRO A 35 10.49 -1.92 -4.40
CA PRO A 35 9.68 -0.79 -4.85
C PRO A 35 8.70 -0.31 -3.78
N ASN A 36 8.69 0.98 -3.52
CA ASN A 36 7.74 1.62 -2.61
C ASN A 36 7.32 2.99 -3.16
N PRO A 37 6.55 3.03 -4.24
CA PRO A 37 6.07 4.28 -4.79
C PRO A 37 5.10 4.93 -3.80
N MET A 38 5.44 6.12 -3.35
CA MET A 38 4.61 6.88 -2.43
C MET A 38 4.19 8.20 -3.06
N ILE A 39 3.03 8.71 -2.66
CA ILE A 39 2.49 10.01 -3.07
C ILE A 39 2.15 10.81 -1.83
N LEU A 40 2.58 12.06 -1.78
CA LEU A 40 2.17 13.01 -0.75
C LEU A 40 0.68 13.28 -0.83
N THR A 41 0.06 13.42 0.34
CA THR A 41 -1.35 13.74 0.47
C THR A 41 -1.59 14.85 1.49
N SER A 42 -2.77 15.44 1.49
CA SER A 42 -3.18 16.44 2.47
C SER A 42 -3.53 15.84 3.83
N ALA A 43 -3.81 16.70 4.78
CA ALA A 43 -4.23 16.33 6.13
C ALA A 43 -5.49 15.46 6.11
N ALA A 44 -5.47 14.40 6.89
CA ALA A 44 -6.59 13.51 7.10
C ALA A 44 -6.67 13.13 8.59
N ASN A 45 -7.85 12.92 9.13
CA ASN A 45 -8.01 12.42 10.50
C ASN A 45 -7.58 10.94 10.53
N PRO A 46 -6.67 10.52 11.43
CA PRO A 46 -6.23 9.13 11.51
C PRO A 46 -7.34 8.15 11.91
N GLY A 47 -8.49 8.65 12.32
CA GLY A 47 -9.65 7.83 12.69
C GLY A 47 -9.51 7.11 14.03
N PRO A 48 -10.53 6.35 14.44
CA PRO A 48 -10.57 5.67 15.74
C PRO A 48 -9.58 4.50 15.81
N ALA A 49 -9.23 4.10 17.04
CA ALA A 49 -8.57 2.84 17.35
C ALA A 49 -9.59 1.72 17.54
N GLY A 50 -9.14 0.46 17.56
CA GLY A 50 -9.95 -0.71 17.89
C GLY A 50 -9.96 -1.80 16.83
N ASP A 51 -10.80 -2.80 17.04
CA ASP A 51 -11.00 -3.91 16.10
C ASP A 51 -12.11 -3.59 15.09
N ALA A 52 -12.00 -4.19 13.91
CA ALA A 52 -12.97 -4.05 12.80
C ALA A 52 -13.28 -2.59 12.38
N VAL A 53 -12.31 -1.69 12.53
CA VAL A 53 -12.44 -0.29 12.16
C VAL A 53 -12.51 -0.13 10.65
N VAL A 54 -13.28 0.85 10.18
CA VAL A 54 -13.28 1.29 8.77
C VAL A 54 -12.64 2.67 8.70
N TRP A 55 -11.55 2.78 7.94
CA TRP A 55 -10.90 4.03 7.61
C TRP A 55 -11.17 4.36 6.14
N ASP A 56 -11.94 5.40 5.90
CA ASP A 56 -12.22 5.87 4.55
C ASP A 56 -11.27 7.01 4.17
N PHE A 57 -10.24 6.65 3.42
CA PHE A 57 -9.29 7.57 2.79
C PHE A 57 -9.40 7.52 1.26
N SER A 58 -10.52 7.08 0.72
CA SER A 58 -10.75 6.95 -0.73
C SER A 58 -10.65 8.26 -1.49
N ALA A 59 -10.84 9.38 -0.80
CA ALA A 59 -10.79 10.73 -1.37
C ALA A 59 -9.45 11.46 -1.13
N LEU A 60 -8.38 10.77 -0.68
CA LEU A 60 -7.08 11.40 -0.48
C LEU A 60 -6.54 11.98 -1.80
N PRO A 61 -6.16 13.26 -1.85
CA PRO A 61 -5.60 13.85 -3.05
C PRO A 61 -4.17 13.37 -3.31
N GLN A 62 -3.82 13.27 -4.58
CA GLN A 62 -2.46 13.06 -5.04
C GLN A 62 -1.79 14.42 -5.25
N ILE A 63 -0.84 14.78 -4.38
CA ILE A 63 -0.20 16.10 -4.42
C ILE A 63 1.10 16.04 -5.23
N ALA A 64 2.01 15.13 -4.89
CA ALA A 64 3.30 14.98 -5.56
C ALA A 64 3.90 13.59 -5.25
N PRO A 65 4.78 13.07 -6.11
CA PRO A 65 5.59 11.91 -5.76
C PRO A 65 6.37 12.16 -4.48
N PHE A 66 6.46 11.12 -3.64
CA PHE A 66 7.21 11.17 -2.40
C PHE A 66 8.26 10.06 -2.39
N ARG A 67 9.50 10.43 -2.09
CA ARG A 67 10.56 9.45 -1.96
C ARG A 67 10.44 8.71 -0.63
N GLY A 68 10.15 7.41 -0.70
CA GLY A 68 10.04 6.50 0.44
C GLY A 68 10.85 5.24 0.20
N ASP A 69 12.13 5.38 -0.22
CA ASP A 69 12.96 4.29 -0.68
C ASP A 69 13.72 3.62 0.46
N VAL A 70 14.01 2.34 0.31
CA VAL A 70 14.99 1.62 1.14
C VAL A 70 16.21 1.30 0.28
N LEU A 71 17.36 1.81 0.71
CA LEU A 71 18.64 1.68 0.00
C LEU A 71 19.60 0.78 0.78
N GLU A 72 20.61 0.26 0.06
CA GLU A 72 21.81 -0.29 0.69
C GLU A 72 22.54 0.84 1.46
N PRO A 73 23.04 0.60 2.68
CA PRO A 73 23.69 1.65 3.47
C PRO A 73 24.92 2.24 2.77
N SER A 74 25.67 1.44 2.02
CA SER A 74 26.83 1.88 1.26
C SER A 74 26.47 2.94 0.20
N SER A 75 25.29 2.86 -0.38
CA SER A 75 24.80 3.83 -1.37
C SER A 75 24.44 5.18 -0.74
N ALA A 76 24.12 5.19 0.55
CA ALA A 76 23.77 6.39 1.29
C ALA A 76 24.98 7.04 2.00
N ASN A 77 26.17 6.40 1.96
CA ASN A 77 27.39 6.88 2.63
C ASN A 77 27.14 7.35 4.08
N PRO A 78 26.84 6.43 5.02
CA PRO A 78 26.45 6.77 6.39
C PRO A 78 27.58 7.52 7.12
N PRO A 79 27.24 8.36 8.13
CA PRO A 79 28.24 8.89 9.05
C PRO A 79 29.11 7.78 9.63
N ALA A 80 30.42 7.98 9.74
CA ALA A 80 31.38 6.95 10.17
C ALA A 80 31.05 6.32 11.54
N ALA A 81 30.36 7.08 12.42
CA ALA A 81 29.91 6.59 13.72
C ALA A 81 28.70 5.65 13.66
N ILE A 82 28.01 5.59 12.52
CA ILE A 82 26.86 4.67 12.32
C ILE A 82 27.37 3.37 11.67
N GLN A 83 27.69 2.41 12.52
CA GLN A 83 28.20 1.10 12.08
C GLN A 83 27.09 0.06 12.09
N ASN A 84 27.24 -1.01 11.30
CA ASN A 84 26.35 -2.17 11.26
C ASN A 84 24.91 -1.90 10.81
N ALA A 85 24.61 -0.78 10.16
CA ALA A 85 23.36 -0.61 9.44
C ALA A 85 23.32 -1.62 8.28
N ASN A 86 22.16 -2.24 8.04
CA ASN A 86 21.93 -3.11 6.88
C ASN A 86 20.86 -2.57 5.95
N SER A 87 20.33 -1.39 6.24
CA SER A 87 19.41 -0.66 5.37
C SER A 87 19.41 0.84 5.68
N CYS A 88 19.11 1.66 4.68
CA CYS A 88 18.87 3.09 4.81
C CYS A 88 17.48 3.41 4.28
N LEU A 89 16.58 3.85 5.16
CA LEU A 89 15.24 4.32 4.77
C LEU A 89 15.31 5.81 4.48
N VAL A 90 14.91 6.19 3.27
CA VAL A 90 14.86 7.58 2.81
C VAL A 90 13.41 8.03 2.74
N GLU A 91 13.02 9.00 3.55
CA GLU A 91 11.68 9.60 3.60
C GLU A 91 11.75 11.10 3.30
N GLY A 92 11.79 11.45 2.01
CA GLY A 92 12.08 12.80 1.55
C GLY A 92 13.59 13.12 1.67
N ASP A 93 13.94 14.07 2.52
CA ASP A 93 15.31 14.48 2.86
C ASP A 93 15.87 13.79 4.13
N LEU A 94 15.03 13.04 4.85
CA LEU A 94 15.43 12.28 6.02
C LEU A 94 15.97 10.91 5.61
N GLU A 95 17.19 10.63 5.96
CA GLU A 95 17.82 9.31 5.86
C GLU A 95 17.91 8.68 7.25
N SER A 96 17.32 7.51 7.42
CA SER A 96 17.40 6.73 8.66
C SER A 96 18.24 5.47 8.41
N PHE A 97 19.31 5.31 9.16
CA PHE A 97 20.19 4.15 9.10
C PHE A 97 19.72 3.09 10.08
N LEU A 98 19.35 1.92 9.56
CA LEU A 98 18.66 0.91 10.33
C LEU A 98 19.39 -0.43 10.30
N LYS A 99 19.10 -1.22 11.32
CA LYS A 99 19.50 -2.63 11.41
C LYS A 99 18.26 -3.49 11.59
N THR A 100 17.95 -4.27 10.57
CA THR A 100 16.90 -5.30 10.62
C THR A 100 17.50 -6.62 11.13
N SER A 101 16.83 -7.25 12.07
CA SER A 101 17.09 -8.61 12.57
C SER A 101 15.79 -9.42 12.52
N SER A 102 15.84 -10.72 12.82
CA SER A 102 14.65 -11.58 12.87
C SER A 102 13.61 -11.14 13.92
N THR A 103 14.01 -10.36 14.92
CA THR A 103 13.18 -9.96 16.05
C THR A 103 12.91 -8.46 16.14
N GLU A 104 13.80 -7.63 15.59
CA GLU A 104 13.69 -6.17 15.77
C GLU A 104 14.22 -5.40 14.55
N LEU A 105 13.66 -4.21 14.38
CA LEU A 105 14.14 -3.17 13.49
C LEU A 105 14.63 -2.00 14.36
N LEU A 106 15.94 -1.77 14.36
CA LEU A 106 16.60 -0.73 15.15
C LEU A 106 16.95 0.48 14.28
N VAL A 107 16.76 1.68 14.83
CA VAL A 107 17.29 2.93 14.26
C VAL A 107 18.63 3.22 14.93
N LEU A 108 19.72 3.17 14.17
CA LEU A 108 21.07 3.42 14.67
C LEU A 108 21.45 4.89 14.59
N GLY A 109 20.82 5.61 13.69
CA GLY A 109 21.02 7.03 13.51
C GLY A 109 20.23 7.56 12.33
N LEU A 110 20.29 8.86 12.12
CA LEU A 110 19.60 9.55 11.02
C LEU A 110 20.44 10.73 10.50
N ARG A 111 20.12 11.19 9.30
CA ARG A 111 20.72 12.36 8.67
C ARG A 111 19.68 13.16 7.90
N THR A 112 19.82 14.48 7.96
CA THR A 112 19.11 15.45 7.12
C THR A 112 20.14 16.40 6.48
N GLY A 113 19.68 17.37 5.70
CA GLY A 113 20.56 18.42 5.15
C GLY A 113 21.26 19.30 6.20
N GLY A 114 20.72 19.38 7.43
CA GLY A 114 21.22 20.28 8.47
C GLY A 114 22.01 19.61 9.60
N TYR A 115 21.79 18.33 9.85
CA TYR A 115 22.44 17.59 10.94
C TYR A 115 22.43 16.08 10.69
N HIS A 116 23.27 15.37 11.45
CA HIS A 116 23.12 13.92 11.63
C HIS A 116 23.08 13.58 13.10
N GLN A 117 22.40 12.48 13.41
CA GLN A 117 22.25 11.96 14.76
C GLN A 117 22.76 10.52 14.82
N VAL A 118 23.50 10.21 15.87
CA VAL A 118 23.98 8.86 16.17
C VAL A 118 23.40 8.42 17.51
N TYR A 119 22.76 7.27 17.55
CA TYR A 119 22.26 6.69 18.78
C TYR A 119 23.32 5.77 19.42
N ASN A 120 23.63 6.03 20.67
CA ASN A 120 24.43 5.13 21.53
C ASN A 120 23.55 3.99 22.04
N THR A 121 22.29 4.32 22.36
CA THR A 121 21.21 3.35 22.66
C THR A 121 20.19 3.46 21.53
N PRO A 122 20.17 2.50 20.57
CA PRO A 122 19.28 2.56 19.42
C PRO A 122 17.80 2.59 19.76
N ALA A 123 16.99 3.28 18.94
CA ALA A 123 15.55 3.22 19.06
C ALA A 123 15.02 1.93 18.38
N VAL A 124 14.13 1.21 19.06
CA VAL A 124 13.41 0.09 18.46
C VAL A 124 12.23 0.66 17.65
N LYS A 125 12.30 0.56 16.33
CA LYS A 125 11.24 1.02 15.41
C LYS A 125 10.10 0.00 15.31
N MET A 126 10.44 -1.30 15.35
CA MET A 126 9.49 -2.41 15.26
C MET A 126 10.04 -3.64 15.97
N ARG A 127 9.16 -4.43 16.56
CA ARG A 127 9.44 -5.81 16.99
C ARG A 127 8.75 -6.80 16.09
N TYR A 128 9.32 -7.98 15.92
CA TYR A 128 8.75 -9.05 15.12
C TYR A 128 8.63 -10.34 15.91
N PRO A 129 7.52 -11.07 15.80
CA PRO A 129 6.29 -10.72 15.10
C PRO A 129 5.50 -9.63 15.85
N PHE A 130 4.64 -8.86 15.12
CA PHE A 130 3.82 -7.80 15.70
C PHE A 130 2.41 -7.84 15.11
N ALA A 131 1.38 -7.80 15.95
CA ALA A 131 -0.02 -7.95 15.58
C ALA A 131 -0.92 -7.04 16.41
N TYR A 132 -2.18 -6.92 16.07
CA TYR A 132 -3.17 -6.13 16.81
C TYR A 132 -3.16 -6.44 18.31
N GLY A 133 -3.07 -5.40 19.13
CA GLY A 133 -2.95 -5.45 20.59
C GLY A 133 -1.52 -5.51 21.11
N ASP A 134 -0.52 -5.80 20.26
CA ASP A 134 0.89 -5.78 20.67
C ASP A 134 1.36 -4.35 20.88
N ARG A 135 2.20 -4.16 21.89
CA ARG A 135 2.77 -2.86 22.24
C ARG A 135 4.13 -2.99 22.95
N PHE A 136 4.96 -1.98 22.78
CA PHE A 136 6.20 -1.82 23.53
C PHE A 136 6.56 -0.34 23.64
N ALA A 137 7.45 -0.02 24.56
CA ALA A 137 7.99 1.31 24.76
C ALA A 137 9.49 1.22 25.06
N GLY A 138 10.18 2.33 24.91
CA GLY A 138 11.60 2.41 25.18
C GLY A 138 12.11 3.84 25.18
N ARG A 139 13.41 3.97 25.41
CA ARG A 139 14.16 5.23 25.35
C ARG A 139 15.43 5.00 24.55
N ALA A 140 15.65 5.87 23.59
CA ALA A 140 16.88 5.93 22.80
C ALA A 140 17.68 7.15 23.24
N GLU A 141 19.01 7.04 23.22
CA GLU A 141 19.90 8.12 23.59
C GLU A 141 21.04 8.24 22.58
N GLY A 142 21.44 9.46 22.30
CA GLY A 142 22.50 9.73 21.34
C GLY A 142 22.93 11.19 21.31
N THR A 143 23.59 11.55 20.23
CA THR A 143 24.08 12.91 20.00
C THR A 143 23.70 13.37 18.60
N GLU A 144 23.21 14.58 18.51
CA GLU A 144 23.07 15.31 17.24
C GLU A 144 24.32 16.16 16.95
N TYR A 145 24.77 16.11 15.72
CA TYR A 145 25.91 16.82 15.19
C TYR A 145 25.45 17.75 14.08
N TYR A 146 25.63 19.04 14.27
CA TYR A 146 25.25 20.07 13.32
C TYR A 146 26.44 20.51 12.46
N GLN A 147 26.16 21.12 11.32
CA GLN A 147 27.17 21.78 10.54
C GLN A 147 27.83 22.90 11.38
N GLY A 148 29.14 23.03 11.30
CA GLY A 148 29.90 24.00 12.12
C GLY A 148 30.40 23.45 13.46
N GLY A 149 30.25 22.15 13.72
CA GLY A 149 30.85 21.47 14.87
C GLY A 149 30.05 21.53 16.18
N TYR A 150 28.88 22.19 16.19
CA TYR A 150 28.00 22.16 17.35
C TYR A 150 27.37 20.75 17.52
N GLN A 151 27.30 20.29 18.76
CA GLN A 151 26.68 19.00 19.07
C GLN A 151 25.81 19.11 20.33
N THR A 152 24.76 18.31 20.41
CA THR A 152 23.87 18.27 21.58
C THR A 152 23.44 16.84 21.92
N PRO A 153 23.44 16.46 23.20
CA PRO A 153 22.80 15.20 23.61
C PRO A 153 21.32 15.22 23.27
N VAL A 154 20.82 14.10 22.83
CA VAL A 154 19.39 13.90 22.53
C VAL A 154 18.91 12.60 23.13
N ALA A 155 17.70 12.62 23.68
CA ALA A 155 16.97 11.43 24.07
C ALA A 155 15.61 11.40 23.38
N VAL A 156 15.14 10.20 23.07
CA VAL A 156 13.82 9.97 22.48
C VAL A 156 13.11 8.90 23.28
N GLU A 157 12.07 9.28 24.01
CA GLU A 157 11.13 8.32 24.59
C GLU A 157 10.09 7.96 23.54
N TYR A 158 9.80 6.68 23.41
CA TYR A 158 8.86 6.21 22.40
C TYR A 158 7.97 5.08 22.91
N SER A 159 6.76 5.04 22.37
CA SER A 159 5.86 3.88 22.45
C SER A 159 5.39 3.51 21.05
N VAL A 160 5.24 2.22 20.83
CA VAL A 160 4.74 1.64 19.58
C VAL A 160 3.61 0.70 19.94
N GLU A 161 2.46 0.84 19.29
CA GLU A 161 1.28 0.04 19.54
C GLU A 161 0.57 -0.30 18.23
N ALA A 162 0.20 -1.56 18.06
CA ALA A 162 -0.73 -1.99 17.02
C ALA A 162 -2.16 -1.78 17.55
N ASP A 163 -2.62 -0.53 17.51
CA ASP A 163 -3.80 -0.03 18.20
C ASP A 163 -5.12 -0.31 17.49
N ALA A 164 -5.07 -0.67 16.21
CA ALA A 164 -6.27 -0.94 15.45
C ALA A 164 -6.02 -1.88 14.27
N GLN A 165 -7.09 -2.61 13.89
CA GLN A 165 -7.14 -3.37 12.65
C GLN A 165 -8.51 -3.23 11.99
N GLY A 166 -8.58 -3.34 10.66
CA GLY A 166 -9.86 -3.18 10.00
C GLY A 166 -9.73 -3.01 8.49
N THR A 167 -10.70 -2.34 7.91
CA THR A 167 -10.78 -2.05 6.49
C THR A 167 -10.21 -0.66 6.22
N LEU A 168 -9.22 -0.61 5.35
CA LEU A 168 -8.60 0.62 4.85
C LEU A 168 -9.05 0.85 3.40
N MET A 169 -9.71 1.95 3.14
CA MET A 169 -10.09 2.40 1.80
C MET A 169 -9.11 3.50 1.38
N LEU A 170 -8.35 3.26 0.31
CA LEU A 170 -7.47 4.23 -0.35
C LEU A 170 -8.01 4.55 -1.74
N PRO A 171 -7.55 5.62 -2.42
CA PRO A 171 -7.97 5.89 -3.79
C PRO A 171 -7.79 4.66 -4.69
N GLY A 172 -8.90 4.14 -5.21
CA GLY A 172 -8.92 2.99 -6.11
C GLY A 172 -8.77 1.60 -5.49
N THR A 173 -8.63 1.46 -4.15
CA THR A 173 -8.46 0.14 -3.52
C THR A 173 -9.04 0.07 -2.11
N THR A 174 -9.43 -1.14 -1.71
CA THR A 174 -9.89 -1.45 -0.34
C THR A 174 -9.10 -2.64 0.19
N LEU A 175 -8.51 -2.51 1.36
CA LEU A 175 -7.53 -3.42 1.90
C LEU A 175 -7.86 -3.78 3.36
N ARG A 176 -7.44 -4.96 3.81
CA ARG A 176 -7.37 -5.28 5.23
C ARG A 176 -6.05 -4.75 5.79
N ALA A 177 -6.11 -3.93 6.83
CA ALA A 177 -4.94 -3.28 7.39
C ALA A 177 -4.81 -3.43 8.90
N LEU A 178 -3.57 -3.42 9.36
CA LEU A 178 -3.15 -3.22 10.75
C LEU A 178 -2.61 -1.81 10.88
N ARG A 179 -3.15 -1.02 11.82
CA ARG A 179 -2.58 0.28 12.15
C ARG A 179 -1.57 0.16 13.30
N VAL A 180 -0.40 0.74 13.10
CA VAL A 180 0.62 0.89 14.14
C VAL A 180 0.80 2.37 14.43
N VAL A 181 0.63 2.74 15.70
CA VAL A 181 0.85 4.10 16.19
C VAL A 181 2.19 4.15 16.91
N THR A 182 3.00 5.14 16.57
CA THR A 182 4.24 5.45 17.28
C THR A 182 4.13 6.85 17.87
N LYS A 183 4.29 6.98 19.18
CA LYS A 183 4.47 8.25 19.86
C LYS A 183 5.95 8.42 20.19
N GLN A 184 6.51 9.56 19.82
CA GLN A 184 7.90 9.91 20.14
C GLN A 184 7.95 11.27 20.83
N GLN A 185 8.62 11.34 21.97
CA GLN A 185 8.90 12.55 22.73
C GLN A 185 10.40 12.80 22.68
N ARG A 186 10.81 13.97 22.20
CA ARG A 186 12.21 14.30 21.98
C ARG A 186 12.69 15.31 23.00
N PHE A 187 13.84 15.04 23.59
CA PHE A 187 14.49 15.84 24.61
C PHE A 187 15.87 16.26 24.14
N TYR A 188 16.22 17.51 24.33
CA TYR A 188 17.54 18.06 24.01
C TYR A 188 18.30 18.48 25.26
N GLY A 189 19.60 18.15 25.30
CA GLY A 189 20.45 18.39 26.44
C GLY A 189 20.38 17.30 27.52
N ALA A 190 21.43 17.21 28.31
CA ALA A 190 21.65 16.10 29.24
C ALA A 190 20.59 16.03 30.39
N ASN A 191 19.94 17.14 30.70
CA ASN A 191 19.04 17.25 31.87
C ASN A 191 17.64 17.75 31.49
N ALA A 192 17.22 17.59 30.25
CA ALA A 192 15.89 18.04 29.82
C ALA A 192 14.77 17.28 30.55
N GLN A 193 13.89 18.01 31.25
CA GLN A 193 12.75 17.47 32.02
C GLN A 193 11.46 17.45 31.20
N GLN A 194 11.39 18.25 30.15
CA GLN A 194 10.22 18.34 29.25
C GLN A 194 10.63 18.06 27.84
N PRO A 195 9.79 17.37 27.06
CA PRO A 195 10.06 17.16 25.65
C PRO A 195 10.00 18.48 24.89
N ALA A 196 10.94 18.67 23.98
CA ALA A 196 10.93 19.80 23.05
C ALA A 196 9.75 19.74 22.09
N TYR A 197 9.39 18.53 21.67
CA TYR A 197 8.19 18.26 20.89
C TYR A 197 7.78 16.77 20.96
N THR A 198 6.54 16.52 20.59
CA THR A 198 5.98 15.17 20.53
C THR A 198 5.43 14.90 19.13
N VAL A 199 5.82 13.77 18.55
CA VAL A 199 5.36 13.33 17.23
C VAL A 199 4.51 12.06 17.38
N LEU A 200 3.35 12.05 16.73
CA LEU A 200 2.53 10.87 16.53
C LEU A 200 2.64 10.44 15.07
N THR A 201 2.96 9.17 14.85
CA THR A 201 3.02 8.57 13.51
C THR A 201 2.06 7.42 13.44
N TYR A 202 1.10 7.50 12.53
CA TYR A 202 0.15 6.43 12.21
C TYR A 202 0.58 5.76 10.91
N ARG A 203 0.77 4.45 10.93
CA ARG A 203 1.14 3.65 9.76
C ARG A 203 0.20 2.48 9.58
N TRP A 204 -0.36 2.33 8.38
CA TRP A 204 -1.20 1.20 8.02
C TRP A 204 -0.40 0.20 7.20
N TYR A 205 -0.37 -1.03 7.68
CA TYR A 205 0.29 -2.15 7.06
C TYR A 205 -0.74 -3.15 6.55
N VAL A 206 -0.45 -3.77 5.42
CA VAL A 206 -1.29 -4.80 4.80
C VAL A 206 -0.44 -6.05 4.54
N ALA A 207 -1.06 -7.23 4.55
CA ALA A 207 -0.32 -8.48 4.35
C ALA A 207 0.38 -8.56 2.98
N SER A 208 -0.12 -7.82 2.00
CA SER A 208 0.33 -7.83 0.61
C SER A 208 1.51 -6.92 0.29
N HIS A 209 1.87 -6.01 1.18
CA HIS A 209 2.92 -5.03 0.91
C HIS A 209 3.90 -4.97 2.08
N ARG A 210 5.19 -4.88 1.75
CA ARG A 210 6.28 -4.93 2.73
C ARG A 210 6.31 -3.71 3.65
N TYR A 211 5.99 -2.54 3.12
CA TYR A 211 6.06 -1.27 3.82
C TYR A 211 4.65 -0.74 4.16
N PRO A 212 4.53 0.26 5.03
CA PRO A 212 3.23 0.88 5.27
C PRO A 212 2.66 1.46 3.98
N VAL A 213 1.39 1.17 3.72
CA VAL A 213 0.68 1.67 2.53
C VAL A 213 0.09 3.07 2.73
N LEU A 214 -0.04 3.50 3.98
CA LEU A 214 -0.40 4.86 4.38
C LEU A 214 0.39 5.23 5.61
N SER A 215 0.93 6.44 5.63
CA SER A 215 1.61 7.06 6.77
C SER A 215 1.09 8.47 6.97
N LEU A 216 0.64 8.79 8.20
CA LEU A 216 0.23 10.12 8.61
C LEU A 216 1.06 10.51 9.84
N ILE A 217 1.71 11.66 9.80
CA ILE A 217 2.64 12.14 10.83
C ILE A 217 2.14 13.48 11.35
N TYR A 218 1.98 13.57 12.67
CA TYR A 218 1.48 14.76 13.34
C TYR A 218 2.42 15.19 14.48
N GLU A 219 2.50 16.49 14.69
CA GLU A 219 2.97 17.04 15.94
C GLU A 219 1.80 17.12 16.92
N LEU A 220 1.96 16.56 18.10
CA LEU A 220 1.03 16.73 19.21
C LEU A 220 1.43 17.98 20.00
N LYS A 221 0.58 19.00 19.96
CA LYS A 221 0.78 20.25 20.69
C LYS A 221 0.47 20.09 22.19
N SER A 222 0.93 21.02 23.00
CA SER A 222 0.70 21.04 24.45
C SER A 222 -0.78 21.15 24.84
N ASP A 223 -1.62 21.71 23.98
CA ASP A 223 -3.08 21.80 24.14
C ASP A 223 -3.82 20.52 23.70
N GLY A 224 -3.10 19.48 23.29
CA GLY A 224 -3.66 18.23 22.78
C GLY A 224 -4.07 18.24 21.32
N SER A 225 -3.96 19.37 20.62
CA SER A 225 -4.26 19.45 19.19
C SER A 225 -3.19 18.76 18.34
N LEU A 226 -3.59 18.29 17.15
CA LEU A 226 -2.72 17.66 16.17
C LEU A 226 -2.49 18.58 14.99
N THR A 227 -1.22 18.85 14.69
CA THR A 227 -0.82 19.54 13.47
C THR A 227 -0.14 18.53 12.54
N MET A 228 -0.69 18.31 11.36
CA MET A 228 -0.10 17.38 10.41
C MET A 228 1.23 17.93 9.88
N LEU A 229 2.28 17.11 9.99
CA LEU A 229 3.59 17.39 9.45
C LEU A 229 3.75 16.80 8.05
N LYS A 230 3.23 15.57 7.85
CA LYS A 230 3.38 14.84 6.58
C LYS A 230 2.32 13.77 6.44
N GLY A 231 1.82 13.55 5.23
CA GLY A 231 1.03 12.39 4.85
C GLY A 231 1.48 11.85 3.51
N ALA A 232 1.58 10.54 3.39
CA ALA A 232 1.88 9.88 2.14
C ALA A 232 1.22 8.50 2.09
N TYR A 233 0.78 8.08 0.90
CA TYR A 233 0.23 6.75 0.67
C TYR A 233 0.81 6.11 -0.59
N ASN A 234 0.75 4.79 -0.65
CA ASN A 234 1.15 4.03 -1.82
C ASN A 234 -0.06 3.89 -2.77
N PRO A 235 -0.03 4.46 -3.98
CA PRO A 235 -1.14 4.37 -4.94
C PRO A 235 -1.22 3.02 -5.62
N VAL A 236 -0.15 2.20 -5.55
CA VAL A 236 -0.04 0.90 -6.19
C VAL A 236 0.24 -0.15 -5.12
N VAL A 237 -0.81 -0.52 -4.36
CA VAL A 237 -0.68 -1.62 -3.40
C VAL A 237 -0.78 -2.94 -4.13
N GLU A 238 0.33 -3.62 -4.23
CA GLU A 238 0.34 -4.97 -4.80
C GLU A 238 -0.27 -5.98 -3.81
N LEU A 239 -1.16 -6.83 -4.31
CA LEU A 239 -1.69 -7.95 -3.54
C LEU A 239 -0.58 -8.98 -3.21
N PRO A 240 -0.68 -9.77 -2.10
CA PRO A 240 0.34 -10.74 -1.73
C PRO A 240 0.70 -11.68 -2.88
N THR A 241 1.96 -12.12 -2.92
CA THR A 241 2.46 -13.00 -3.99
C THR A 241 1.68 -14.32 -4.08
N LYS A 242 1.11 -14.82 -2.97
CA LYS A 242 0.22 -16.00 -3.00
C LYS A 242 -1.18 -15.66 -3.54
N ASP A 243 -1.72 -14.49 -3.19
CA ASP A 243 -2.98 -14.03 -3.76
C ASP A 243 -2.77 -13.44 -5.15
N LYS A 244 -1.57 -12.92 -5.45
CA LYS A 244 -1.14 -12.63 -6.83
C LYS A 244 -0.92 -13.89 -7.64
N GLN A 245 -0.31 -14.93 -7.09
CA GLN A 245 -0.20 -16.23 -7.78
C GLN A 245 -1.58 -16.88 -7.92
N ALA A 246 -2.42 -16.90 -6.88
CA ALA A 246 -3.79 -17.40 -6.99
C ALA A 246 -4.72 -16.49 -7.82
N GLN A 247 -4.55 -15.16 -7.78
CA GLN A 247 -5.27 -14.23 -8.65
C GLN A 247 -4.60 -14.07 -10.01
N GLN A 248 -3.31 -14.31 -10.14
CA GLN A 248 -2.61 -14.38 -11.42
C GLN A 248 -2.74 -15.76 -12.05
N GLU A 249 -2.91 -16.83 -11.27
CA GLU A 249 -3.41 -18.13 -11.73
C GLU A 249 -4.92 -18.07 -12.04
N LEU A 250 -5.74 -17.37 -11.25
CA LEU A 250 -7.13 -17.05 -11.56
C LEU A 250 -7.27 -16.00 -12.70
N ALA A 251 -6.37 -15.04 -12.83
CA ALA A 251 -6.38 -14.02 -13.88
C ALA A 251 -5.66 -14.48 -15.15
N ASN A 252 -4.52 -15.13 -15.06
CA ASN A 252 -3.86 -15.85 -16.17
C ASN A 252 -4.63 -17.11 -16.56
N GLY A 253 -5.44 -17.65 -15.63
CA GLY A 253 -6.31 -18.77 -15.88
C GLY A 253 -7.62 -18.40 -16.58
N LYS A 254 -8.01 -17.13 -16.67
CA LYS A 254 -9.33 -16.74 -17.19
C LYS A 254 -9.30 -16.15 -18.58
N LEU A 255 -8.25 -15.41 -18.95
CA LEU A 255 -8.11 -14.82 -20.28
C LEU A 255 -6.64 -14.88 -20.70
N SER A 256 -6.27 -15.84 -21.56
CA SER A 256 -4.86 -16.15 -21.85
C SER A 256 -4.38 -15.71 -23.25
N SER A 257 -5.30 -15.39 -24.15
CA SER A 257 -4.94 -14.94 -25.49
C SER A 257 -5.99 -13.96 -26.03
N LEU A 258 -5.55 -13.07 -26.89
CA LEU A 258 -6.40 -12.19 -27.70
C LEU A 258 -5.76 -12.00 -29.06
N ASN A 259 -6.55 -12.22 -30.09
CA ASN A 259 -6.19 -11.81 -31.44
C ASN A 259 -7.44 -11.32 -32.16
N ALA A 260 -7.31 -10.22 -32.90
CA ALA A 260 -8.41 -9.61 -33.65
C ALA A 260 -7.94 -9.28 -35.09
N TYR A 261 -8.70 -9.73 -36.04
CA TYR A 261 -8.40 -9.58 -37.45
C TYR A 261 -9.66 -9.50 -38.34
N PRO A 262 -9.59 -8.95 -39.56
CA PRO A 262 -8.43 -8.28 -40.13
C PRO A 262 -8.13 -6.95 -39.46
N ASN A 263 -6.89 -6.50 -39.56
CA ASN A 263 -6.49 -5.14 -39.21
C ASN A 263 -5.71 -4.54 -40.41
N PRO A 264 -6.26 -3.58 -41.15
CA PRO A 264 -7.47 -2.81 -40.87
C PRO A 264 -8.77 -3.61 -40.91
N ILE A 265 -9.75 -3.16 -40.09
CA ILE A 265 -11.10 -3.74 -40.04
C ILE A 265 -11.80 -3.51 -41.34
N GLY A 266 -12.26 -4.59 -41.98
CA GLY A 266 -13.09 -4.56 -43.18
C GLY A 266 -14.59 -4.56 -42.89
N GLU A 267 -15.35 -5.41 -43.55
CA GLU A 267 -16.79 -5.61 -43.34
C GLU A 267 -17.09 -6.41 -42.06
N GLN A 268 -16.13 -7.16 -41.56
CA GLN A 268 -16.25 -7.92 -40.33
C GLN A 268 -14.97 -7.83 -39.49
N LEU A 269 -15.11 -8.08 -38.21
CA LEU A 269 -14.05 -8.23 -37.24
C LEU A 269 -14.17 -9.58 -36.57
N MET A 270 -13.13 -10.41 -36.70
CA MET A 270 -12.99 -11.66 -35.95
C MET A 270 -12.19 -11.39 -34.70
N VAL A 271 -12.68 -11.86 -33.56
CA VAL A 271 -12.00 -11.79 -32.27
C VAL A 271 -11.85 -13.20 -31.71
N THR A 272 -10.62 -13.63 -31.49
CA THR A 272 -10.31 -14.91 -30.83
C THR A 272 -9.70 -14.67 -29.46
N TYR A 273 -10.12 -15.45 -28.49
CA TYR A 273 -9.62 -15.42 -27.11
C TYR A 273 -9.85 -16.75 -26.43
N SER A 274 -9.08 -17.02 -25.38
CA SER A 274 -9.17 -18.27 -24.58
C SER A 274 -9.51 -17.95 -23.14
N LEU A 275 -10.51 -18.66 -22.61
CA LEU A 275 -10.91 -18.61 -21.21
C LEU A 275 -10.51 -19.91 -20.52
N GLN A 276 -9.81 -19.81 -19.40
CA GLN A 276 -9.40 -20.97 -18.62
C GLN A 276 -10.43 -21.37 -17.54
N ALA A 277 -11.35 -20.47 -17.24
CA ALA A 277 -12.45 -20.74 -16.31
C ALA A 277 -13.70 -19.95 -16.73
N ARG A 278 -14.86 -20.39 -16.24
CA ARG A 278 -16.12 -19.65 -16.39
C ARG A 278 -15.98 -18.21 -15.95
N SER A 279 -16.29 -17.26 -16.83
CA SER A 279 -16.04 -15.84 -16.61
C SER A 279 -17.16 -14.98 -17.18
N ASN A 280 -17.42 -13.83 -16.57
CA ASN A 280 -18.18 -12.77 -17.22
C ASN A 280 -17.25 -12.03 -18.18
N VAL A 281 -17.57 -12.07 -19.48
CA VAL A 281 -16.76 -11.53 -20.56
C VAL A 281 -17.40 -10.27 -21.11
N THR A 282 -16.60 -9.22 -21.29
CA THR A 282 -16.97 -8.02 -22.03
C THR A 282 -15.98 -7.81 -23.16
N ILE A 283 -16.49 -7.60 -24.39
CA ILE A 283 -15.70 -7.21 -25.57
C ILE A 283 -16.20 -5.88 -26.04
N ALA A 284 -15.32 -4.88 -26.13
CA ALA A 284 -15.70 -3.54 -26.54
C ALA A 284 -14.56 -2.80 -27.27
N LEU A 285 -14.95 -1.85 -28.12
CA LEU A 285 -14.06 -0.92 -28.80
C LEU A 285 -14.07 0.43 -28.09
N TYR A 286 -12.89 1.00 -27.92
CA TYR A 286 -12.65 2.30 -27.30
C TYR A 286 -11.89 3.21 -28.27
N ASP A 287 -12.08 4.51 -28.14
CA ASP A 287 -11.24 5.50 -28.81
C ASP A 287 -9.86 5.61 -28.10
N LEU A 288 -8.94 6.37 -28.70
CA LEU A 288 -7.60 6.57 -28.14
C LEU A 288 -7.59 7.39 -26.82
N ARG A 289 -8.71 8.03 -26.46
CA ARG A 289 -8.88 8.76 -25.20
C ARG A 289 -9.46 7.87 -24.09
N GLY A 290 -9.81 6.61 -24.44
CA GLY A 290 -10.41 5.65 -23.53
C GLY A 290 -11.94 5.72 -23.43
N GLY A 291 -12.58 6.52 -24.28
CA GLY A 291 -14.04 6.58 -24.40
C GLY A 291 -14.59 5.31 -25.04
N LEU A 292 -15.66 4.73 -24.47
CA LEU A 292 -16.36 3.58 -25.05
C LEU A 292 -17.03 3.99 -26.37
N VAL A 293 -16.67 3.33 -27.47
CA VAL A 293 -17.25 3.58 -28.79
C VAL A 293 -18.34 2.55 -29.12
N LEU A 294 -18.06 1.27 -28.87
CA LEU A 294 -18.97 0.18 -29.24
C LEU A 294 -18.81 -1.01 -28.30
N SER A 295 -19.92 -1.50 -27.73
CA SER A 295 -19.97 -2.75 -27.01
C SER A 295 -20.31 -3.89 -27.99
N LEU A 296 -19.42 -4.90 -28.05
CA LEU A 296 -19.55 -6.02 -29.00
C LEU A 296 -20.16 -7.25 -28.35
N LEU A 297 -19.81 -7.52 -27.09
CA LEU A 297 -20.30 -8.67 -26.33
C LEU A 297 -20.26 -8.40 -24.85
N GLN A 298 -21.29 -8.86 -24.14
CA GLN A 298 -21.30 -8.92 -22.67
C GLN A 298 -22.08 -10.16 -22.23
N GLY A 299 -21.46 -11.01 -21.40
CA GLY A 299 -22.13 -12.19 -20.85
C GLY A 299 -21.19 -13.20 -20.23
N VAL A 300 -21.79 -14.18 -19.54
CA VAL A 300 -21.05 -15.29 -18.92
C VAL A 300 -20.72 -16.35 -19.97
N GLN A 301 -19.46 -16.78 -19.97
CA GLN A 301 -18.97 -17.84 -20.84
C GLN A 301 -18.20 -18.88 -20.02
N GLU A 302 -18.27 -20.14 -20.44
CA GLU A 302 -17.54 -21.26 -19.83
C GLU A 302 -16.05 -21.23 -20.22
N ALA A 303 -15.23 -22.10 -19.61
CA ALA A 303 -13.83 -22.29 -20.05
C ALA A 303 -13.79 -22.83 -21.47
N GLY A 304 -12.84 -22.35 -22.28
CA GLY A 304 -12.67 -22.78 -23.66
C GLY A 304 -12.09 -21.70 -24.57
N ASP A 305 -11.86 -22.09 -25.83
CA ASP A 305 -11.38 -21.20 -26.88
C ASP A 305 -12.59 -20.64 -27.64
N TYR A 306 -12.57 -19.34 -27.86
CA TYR A 306 -13.65 -18.60 -28.49
C TYR A 306 -13.17 -17.92 -29.76
N GLN A 307 -14.05 -17.98 -30.77
CA GLN A 307 -13.94 -17.19 -31.99
C GLN A 307 -15.28 -16.51 -32.24
N LYS A 308 -15.29 -15.18 -32.20
CA LYS A 308 -16.49 -14.36 -32.39
C LYS A 308 -16.34 -13.50 -33.65
N SER A 309 -17.38 -13.43 -34.43
CA SER A 309 -17.44 -12.57 -35.63
C SER A 309 -18.45 -11.45 -35.38
N PHE A 310 -18.03 -10.24 -35.67
CA PHE A 310 -18.83 -9.01 -35.57
C PHE A 310 -18.85 -8.34 -36.94
N SER A 311 -19.92 -8.40 -37.67
CA SER A 311 -20.08 -7.77 -39.00
C SER A 311 -21.06 -6.61 -38.92
N THR A 312 -22.25 -6.84 -38.42
CA THR A 312 -23.28 -5.79 -38.27
C THR A 312 -22.83 -4.67 -37.35
N GLU A 313 -22.16 -5.05 -36.23
CA GLU A 313 -21.70 -4.12 -35.21
C GLU A 313 -20.61 -3.19 -35.75
N VAL A 314 -19.69 -3.68 -36.60
CA VAL A 314 -18.57 -2.89 -37.11
C VAL A 314 -18.81 -2.25 -38.48
N SER A 315 -19.93 -2.55 -39.15
CA SER A 315 -20.25 -2.01 -40.45
C SER A 315 -20.35 -0.48 -40.46
N ASN A 316 -20.93 0.09 -39.44
CA ASN A 316 -21.13 1.53 -39.26
C ASN A 316 -20.03 2.22 -38.43
N LEU A 317 -18.94 1.49 -38.14
CA LEU A 317 -17.83 2.08 -37.37
C LEU A 317 -17.11 3.11 -38.24
N PRO A 318 -16.96 4.36 -37.76
CA PRO A 318 -16.22 5.40 -38.49
C PRO A 318 -14.77 4.99 -38.78
N THR A 319 -14.19 5.50 -39.86
CA THR A 319 -12.77 5.38 -40.13
C THR A 319 -11.96 5.97 -38.98
N GLY A 320 -10.97 5.23 -38.46
CA GLY A 320 -10.19 5.70 -37.35
C GLY A 320 -9.37 4.60 -36.64
N GLN A 321 -8.73 4.98 -35.54
CA GLN A 321 -7.98 4.06 -34.69
C GLN A 321 -8.79 3.75 -33.44
N TYR A 322 -8.78 2.49 -33.06
CA TYR A 322 -9.54 1.96 -31.94
C TYR A 322 -8.70 1.02 -31.09
N ILE A 323 -9.09 0.87 -29.83
CA ILE A 323 -8.53 -0.12 -28.92
C ILE A 323 -9.63 -1.13 -28.64
N LEU A 324 -9.46 -2.36 -29.13
CA LEU A 324 -10.29 -3.48 -28.71
C LEU A 324 -9.83 -3.92 -27.32
N ARG A 325 -10.80 -4.05 -26.41
CA ARG A 325 -10.56 -4.65 -25.07
C ARG A 325 -11.46 -5.87 -24.92
N VAL A 326 -10.85 -6.92 -24.39
CA VAL A 326 -11.55 -8.11 -23.88
C VAL A 326 -11.28 -8.18 -22.39
N GLU A 327 -12.33 -8.17 -21.61
CA GLU A 327 -12.26 -8.23 -20.15
C GLU A 327 -12.96 -9.50 -19.67
N ALA A 328 -12.32 -10.23 -18.76
CA ALA A 328 -12.88 -11.42 -18.14
C ALA A 328 -12.47 -11.49 -16.67
N SER A 329 -13.44 -11.38 -15.76
CA SER A 329 -13.24 -11.52 -14.30
C SER A 329 -12.05 -10.71 -13.75
N GLY A 330 -11.94 -9.44 -14.20
CA GLY A 330 -10.90 -8.51 -13.74
C GLY A 330 -9.58 -8.58 -14.51
N ASN A 331 -9.46 -9.45 -15.52
CA ASN A 331 -8.33 -9.47 -16.43
C ASN A 331 -8.70 -8.77 -17.75
N THR A 332 -7.81 -7.96 -18.31
CA THR A 332 -8.02 -7.21 -19.55
C THR A 332 -6.89 -7.47 -20.51
N LEU A 333 -7.23 -7.90 -21.73
CA LEU A 333 -6.33 -7.87 -22.88
C LEU A 333 -6.80 -6.82 -23.86
N ALA A 334 -5.86 -6.16 -24.53
CA ALA A 334 -6.16 -5.11 -25.49
C ALA A 334 -5.33 -5.25 -26.77
N GLN A 335 -5.93 -4.85 -27.89
CA GLN A 335 -5.28 -4.81 -29.21
C GLN A 335 -5.68 -3.55 -29.97
N GLY A 336 -4.68 -2.86 -30.53
CA GLY A 336 -4.92 -1.72 -31.41
C GLY A 336 -5.46 -2.17 -32.77
N LEU A 337 -6.52 -1.52 -33.24
CA LEU A 337 -7.17 -1.79 -34.54
C LEU A 337 -7.34 -0.49 -35.33
N VAL A 338 -7.34 -0.61 -36.64
CA VAL A 338 -7.62 0.48 -37.57
C VAL A 338 -8.86 0.12 -38.38
N LYS A 339 -9.84 1.01 -38.53
CA LYS A 339 -10.92 0.93 -39.50
C LYS A 339 -10.51 1.76 -40.73
N ALA A 340 -10.32 1.10 -41.86
CA ALA A 340 -10.11 1.76 -43.13
C ALA A 340 -11.45 2.11 -43.82
N GLN A 341 -11.37 2.91 -44.85
CA GLN A 341 -12.53 3.21 -45.72
C GLN A 341 -13.03 1.97 -46.42
#